data_9a8c8e6b0f262321cc3b41c9b0bd38e4
#
_entry.id   9a8c8e6b0f262321cc3b41c9b0bd38e4
#
_cell.length_a   1.000
_cell.length_b   1.000
_cell.length_c   1.000
_cell.angle_alpha   90.00
_cell.angle_beta   90.00
_cell.angle_gamma   90.00
#
_symmetry.space_group_name_H-M   'P 1'
#
loop_
_entity.id
_entity.type
_entity.pdbx_description
1 polymer ?
#
loop_
_entity_poly.entity_id
_entity_poly.type
_entity_poly.pdbx_seq_one_letter_code
_entity_poly.pdbx_strand_id
1 'polypeptide(L)'
;MNDSDHQRMEGFISRWQKAGGNERANYQLFLTEFCEVLGVEKPRPKGTEAGDRFCFDKDIKVIPPDGEVIIKPNFIDLYKENHFVLEAKQGSDLSTKGVGKRGTNNYRRAMKKAFAQALNYARFSPVKPPFLIFCDIGHHFRLWHDFNPYWLSANGNYGTYDSGEYIEFQDLLKPEIVEKFIKIFSDPQSLNPEKIAAKVTREVAADLAKLAKMLEHEMPPAHKVGAKPRKREPQEVAQFLMRCIFTMFAEDIELLPDHIFTNRLKERWLDKPYKFKEEVEELWKVMNLGGWNSGRGIDKEIKGE
;
A
#
# COMPACT_ATOMS: atom_id res chain seq x y z
N MET A 1 5.69 14.12 -7.12
CA MET A 1 6.91 14.17 -7.97
C MET A 1 6.80 15.43 -8.83
N ASN A 2 7.78 16.32 -8.77
CA ASN A 2 7.82 17.51 -9.63
C ASN A 2 8.49 17.17 -10.99
N ASP A 3 8.46 18.11 -11.95
CA ASP A 3 9.00 17.86 -13.31
C ASP A 3 10.50 17.50 -13.30
N SER A 4 11.28 18.11 -12.41
CA SER A 4 12.73 17.79 -12.25
C SER A 4 12.95 16.38 -11.73
N ASP A 5 12.12 15.92 -10.79
CA ASP A 5 12.19 14.56 -10.25
C ASP A 5 11.82 13.54 -11.32
N HIS A 6 10.79 13.86 -12.12
CA HIS A 6 10.36 13.02 -13.23
C HIS A 6 11.47 12.82 -14.27
N GLN A 7 12.10 13.91 -14.70
CA GLN A 7 13.22 13.86 -15.64
C GLN A 7 14.42 13.06 -15.09
N ARG A 8 14.72 13.20 -13.79
CA ARG A 8 15.79 12.41 -13.15
C ARG A 8 15.47 10.94 -13.16
N MET A 9 14.23 10.56 -12.88
CA MET A 9 13.78 9.17 -12.90
C MET A 9 13.80 8.60 -14.33
N GLU A 10 13.35 9.34 -15.33
CA GLU A 10 13.46 8.95 -16.75
C GLU A 10 14.92 8.70 -17.17
N GLY A 11 15.83 9.60 -16.78
CA GLY A 11 17.25 9.45 -17.03
C GLY A 11 17.85 8.19 -16.37
N PHE A 12 17.46 7.90 -15.13
CA PHE A 12 17.84 6.69 -14.41
C PHE A 12 17.32 5.44 -15.13
N ILE A 13 16.05 5.39 -15.47
CA ILE A 13 15.44 4.26 -16.17
C ILE A 13 16.14 4.02 -17.53
N SER A 14 16.29 5.05 -18.35
CA SER A 14 16.90 4.94 -19.66
C SER A 14 18.35 4.43 -19.60
N ARG A 15 19.11 4.82 -18.59
CA ARG A 15 20.50 4.37 -18.38
C ARG A 15 20.54 2.90 -18.02
N TRP A 16 19.76 2.49 -17.03
CA TRP A 16 19.86 1.15 -16.48
C TRP A 16 19.18 0.07 -17.33
N GLN A 17 18.18 0.43 -18.13
CA GLN A 17 17.62 -0.49 -19.14
C GLN A 17 18.63 -0.86 -20.24
N LYS A 18 19.56 0.05 -20.54
CA LYS A 18 20.61 -0.19 -21.54
C LYS A 18 21.88 -0.78 -20.94
N ALA A 19 22.00 -0.77 -19.61
CA ALA A 19 23.21 -1.25 -18.95
C ALA A 19 23.33 -2.76 -19.10
N GLY A 20 24.33 -3.17 -19.87
CA GLY A 20 24.83 -4.55 -19.94
C GLY A 20 25.86 -4.81 -18.83
N GLY A 21 26.26 -6.06 -18.69
CA GLY A 21 27.30 -6.43 -17.74
C GLY A 21 26.86 -7.52 -16.78
N ASN A 22 27.53 -7.61 -15.65
CA ASN A 22 27.21 -8.57 -14.62
C ASN A 22 26.74 -7.85 -13.34
N GLU A 23 25.87 -8.49 -12.60
CA GLU A 23 25.30 -8.05 -11.33
C GLU A 23 26.39 -7.47 -10.40
N ARG A 24 27.50 -8.20 -10.22
CA ARG A 24 28.57 -7.85 -9.28
C ARG A 24 29.22 -6.50 -9.56
N ALA A 25 29.24 -6.09 -10.82
CA ALA A 25 29.82 -4.80 -11.22
C ALA A 25 28.81 -3.65 -11.04
N ASN A 26 27.51 -3.96 -11.08
CA ASN A 26 26.48 -2.94 -11.27
C ASN A 26 25.59 -2.69 -10.03
N TYR A 27 25.38 -3.69 -9.16
CA TYR A 27 24.33 -3.58 -8.13
C TYR A 27 24.53 -2.43 -7.14
N GLN A 28 25.77 -2.18 -6.69
CA GLN A 28 26.03 -1.10 -5.73
C GLN A 28 25.80 0.28 -6.35
N LEU A 29 26.29 0.47 -7.58
CA LEU A 29 26.10 1.72 -8.31
C LEU A 29 24.62 1.95 -8.59
N PHE A 30 23.91 0.94 -9.09
CA PHE A 30 22.48 0.98 -9.36
C PHE A 30 21.67 1.37 -8.12
N LEU A 31 21.91 0.68 -7.01
CA LEU A 31 21.14 0.93 -5.76
C LEU A 31 21.52 2.26 -5.12
N THR A 32 22.75 2.73 -5.27
CA THR A 32 23.16 4.07 -4.82
C THR A 32 22.44 5.16 -5.64
N GLU A 33 22.43 5.04 -6.97
CA GLU A 33 21.70 5.97 -7.83
C GLU A 33 20.18 5.90 -7.59
N PHE A 34 19.65 4.69 -7.31
CA PHE A 34 18.24 4.55 -6.96
C PHE A 34 17.87 5.33 -5.70
N CYS A 35 18.72 5.27 -4.65
CA CYS A 35 18.56 6.11 -3.47
C CYS A 35 18.58 7.61 -3.81
N GLU A 36 19.45 8.01 -4.74
CA GLU A 36 19.56 9.43 -5.17
C GLU A 36 18.30 9.92 -5.88
N VAL A 37 17.78 9.14 -6.82
CA VAL A 37 16.58 9.57 -7.57
C VAL A 37 15.31 9.52 -6.71
N LEU A 38 15.27 8.65 -5.70
CA LEU A 38 14.22 8.63 -4.69
C LEU A 38 14.34 9.76 -3.67
N GLY A 39 15.52 10.40 -3.54
CA GLY A 39 15.79 11.40 -2.50
C GLY A 39 15.84 10.83 -1.09
N VAL A 40 16.23 9.55 -0.93
CA VAL A 40 16.35 8.87 0.36
C VAL A 40 17.79 8.72 0.82
N GLU A 41 17.98 8.34 2.09
CA GLU A 41 19.31 8.05 2.65
C GLU A 41 20.03 6.98 1.82
N LYS A 42 21.33 7.19 1.61
CA LYS A 42 22.20 6.22 0.94
C LYS A 42 22.83 5.24 1.95
N PRO A 43 23.20 4.03 1.47
CA PRO A 43 23.98 3.09 2.27
C PRO A 43 25.30 3.73 2.75
N ARG A 44 25.73 3.35 3.94
CA ARG A 44 26.95 3.84 4.57
C ARG A 44 28.07 2.82 4.51
N PRO A 45 29.32 3.23 4.66
CA PRO A 45 30.44 2.30 4.79
C PRO A 45 30.26 1.35 5.99
N LYS A 46 30.51 0.07 5.78
CA LYS A 46 30.51 -0.98 6.82
C LYS A 46 31.60 -0.72 7.89
N GLY A 47 31.43 -1.35 9.05
CA GLY A 47 32.40 -1.29 10.15
C GLY A 47 32.18 -0.14 11.12
N THR A 48 31.04 0.54 11.02
CA THR A 48 30.57 1.51 12.03
C THR A 48 29.18 1.09 12.50
N GLU A 49 28.78 1.44 13.73
CA GLU A 49 27.42 1.11 14.24
C GLU A 49 26.33 1.63 13.30
N ALA A 50 26.45 2.87 12.84
CA ALA A 50 25.50 3.46 11.90
C ALA A 50 25.59 2.81 10.49
N GLY A 51 26.78 2.45 10.01
CA GLY A 51 26.99 1.79 8.74
C GLY A 51 26.44 0.37 8.74
N ASP A 52 26.58 -0.35 9.85
CA ASP A 52 26.08 -1.72 9.95
C ASP A 52 24.55 -1.84 9.98
N ARG A 53 23.84 -0.72 10.19
CA ARG A 53 22.39 -0.64 10.10
C ARG A 53 21.85 -0.39 8.70
N PHE A 54 22.64 0.22 7.82
CA PHE A 54 22.30 0.45 6.42
C PHE A 54 23.54 0.36 5.54
N CYS A 55 23.79 -0.79 4.95
CA CYS A 55 25.01 -1.05 4.18
C CYS A 55 24.79 -2.07 3.08
N PHE A 56 25.76 -2.07 2.15
CA PHE A 56 25.97 -3.16 1.20
C PHE A 56 26.71 -4.34 1.85
N ASP A 57 26.55 -5.51 1.28
CA ASP A 57 27.28 -6.73 1.67
C ASP A 57 27.20 -7.02 3.18
N LYS A 58 25.99 -6.90 3.76
CA LYS A 58 25.80 -7.21 5.18
C LYS A 58 26.09 -8.67 5.48
N ASP A 59 27.06 -8.93 6.37
CA ASP A 59 27.38 -10.29 6.82
C ASP A 59 26.23 -10.91 7.60
N ILE A 60 25.88 -12.14 7.25
CA ILE A 60 24.92 -12.95 7.99
C ILE A 60 25.56 -14.29 8.35
N LYS A 61 25.51 -14.63 9.62
CA LYS A 61 25.86 -15.94 10.13
C LYS A 61 24.62 -16.84 10.05
N VAL A 62 24.59 -17.74 9.08
CA VAL A 62 23.55 -18.77 8.98
C VAL A 62 23.99 -19.93 9.86
N ILE A 63 23.19 -20.25 10.89
CA ILE A 63 23.40 -21.43 11.74
C ILE A 63 22.44 -22.50 11.22
N PRO A 64 22.93 -23.58 10.59
CA PRO A 64 22.09 -24.70 10.17
C PRO A 64 21.44 -25.40 11.36
N PRO A 65 20.33 -26.13 11.15
CA PRO A 65 19.61 -26.84 12.23
C PRO A 65 20.45 -27.92 12.95
N ASP A 66 21.50 -28.43 12.33
CA ASP A 66 22.45 -29.41 12.87
C ASP A 66 23.52 -28.80 13.77
N GLY A 67 23.54 -27.47 13.93
CA GLY A 67 24.43 -26.77 14.83
C GLY A 67 25.88 -26.63 14.33
N GLU A 68 26.24 -27.19 13.19
CA GLU A 68 27.54 -26.91 12.57
C GLU A 68 27.56 -25.51 11.98
N VAL A 69 28.39 -24.64 12.54
CA VAL A 69 28.59 -23.27 12.03
C VAL A 69 29.29 -23.35 10.68
N ILE A 70 28.52 -23.41 9.60
CA ILE A 70 29.07 -23.24 8.27
C ILE A 70 29.46 -21.78 8.12
N ILE A 71 30.73 -21.47 8.38
CA ILE A 71 31.33 -20.15 8.15
C ILE A 71 31.57 -19.99 6.65
N LYS A 72 30.53 -19.98 5.83
CA LYS A 72 30.59 -19.32 4.53
C LYS A 72 29.93 -17.97 4.74
N PRO A 73 30.65 -16.87 4.59
CA PRO A 73 30.06 -15.56 4.70
C PRO A 73 28.98 -15.44 3.60
N ASN A 74 27.72 -15.40 4.04
CA ASN A 74 26.61 -15.03 3.19
C ASN A 74 26.44 -13.53 3.34
N PHE A 75 26.26 -12.84 2.24
CA PHE A 75 26.14 -11.39 2.20
C PHE A 75 24.77 -11.03 1.65
N ILE A 76 24.12 -10.06 2.28
CA ILE A 76 22.93 -9.41 1.74
C ILE A 76 23.41 -8.28 0.84
N ASP A 77 22.94 -8.22 -0.40
CA ASP A 77 23.37 -7.20 -1.35
C ASP A 77 23.10 -5.78 -0.83
N LEU A 78 21.89 -5.52 -0.27
CA LEU A 78 21.57 -4.28 0.45
C LEU A 78 20.69 -4.58 1.65
N TYR A 79 21.12 -4.12 2.83
CA TYR A 79 20.41 -4.26 4.10
C TYR A 79 20.11 -2.92 4.73
N LYS A 80 18.89 -2.73 5.19
CA LYS A 80 18.51 -1.63 6.07
C LYS A 80 17.73 -2.17 7.27
N GLU A 81 18.27 -1.98 8.47
CA GLU A 81 17.69 -2.46 9.72
C GLU A 81 16.27 -1.93 9.92
N ASN A 82 15.34 -2.79 10.35
CA ASN A 82 13.91 -2.48 10.52
C ASN A 82 13.15 -2.07 9.24
N HIS A 83 13.79 -2.16 8.07
CA HIS A 83 13.21 -1.77 6.79
C HIS A 83 13.13 -2.94 5.83
N PHE A 84 14.28 -3.40 5.33
CA PHE A 84 14.28 -4.43 4.30
C PHE A 84 15.59 -5.23 4.21
N VAL A 85 15.44 -6.38 3.58
CA VAL A 85 16.52 -7.13 2.95
C VAL A 85 16.31 -7.08 1.45
N LEU A 86 17.34 -6.71 0.68
CA LEU A 86 17.27 -6.65 -0.77
C LEU A 86 18.35 -7.56 -1.39
N GLU A 87 17.91 -8.37 -2.35
CA GLU A 87 18.75 -9.20 -3.20
C GLU A 87 18.65 -8.72 -4.64
N ALA A 88 19.78 -8.41 -5.25
CA ALA A 88 19.87 -7.95 -6.62
C ALA A 88 20.31 -9.08 -7.55
N LYS A 89 19.81 -9.09 -8.76
CA LYS A 89 20.27 -9.94 -9.85
C LYS A 89 20.26 -9.12 -11.13
N GLN A 90 21.01 -9.57 -12.11
CA GLN A 90 20.98 -8.97 -13.43
C GLN A 90 20.78 -10.05 -14.49
N GLY A 91 19.57 -10.11 -15.01
CA GLY A 91 19.22 -10.94 -16.16
C GLY A 91 19.68 -10.31 -17.47
N SER A 92 19.56 -11.06 -18.54
CA SER A 92 19.89 -10.59 -19.90
C SER A 92 18.80 -11.02 -20.88
N ASP A 93 18.52 -10.19 -21.86
CA ASP A 93 17.61 -10.56 -22.96
C ASP A 93 18.32 -11.31 -24.09
N LEU A 94 19.63 -11.24 -24.12
CA LEU A 94 20.47 -11.80 -25.20
C LEU A 94 21.30 -13.00 -24.75
N SER A 95 21.85 -12.98 -23.54
CA SER A 95 22.81 -13.96 -23.05
C SER A 95 22.19 -15.01 -22.15
N THR A 96 22.62 -16.27 -22.30
CA THR A 96 22.28 -17.38 -21.40
C THR A 96 23.26 -17.53 -20.24
N LYS A 97 24.31 -16.69 -20.14
CA LYS A 97 25.30 -16.69 -19.06
C LYS A 97 24.75 -16.05 -17.79
N GLY A 98 25.33 -16.32 -16.65
CA GLY A 98 24.93 -15.78 -15.36
C GLY A 98 23.59 -16.35 -14.90
N VAL A 99 22.65 -15.48 -14.51
CA VAL A 99 21.29 -15.88 -14.12
C VAL A 99 20.41 -16.34 -15.30
N GLY A 100 20.91 -16.19 -16.52
CA GLY A 100 20.27 -16.67 -17.73
C GLY A 100 19.45 -15.60 -18.47
N LYS A 101 18.95 -16.02 -19.63
CA LYS A 101 18.10 -15.18 -20.48
C LYS A 101 16.72 -15.03 -19.83
N ARG A 102 16.22 -13.77 -19.74
CA ARG A 102 14.88 -13.47 -19.27
C ARG A 102 13.82 -14.28 -20.04
N GLY A 103 12.73 -14.64 -19.38
CA GLY A 103 11.68 -15.49 -19.95
C GLY A 103 11.98 -16.99 -20.00
N THR A 104 13.18 -17.44 -19.65
CA THR A 104 13.54 -18.87 -19.64
C THR A 104 13.32 -19.53 -18.27
N ASN A 105 13.20 -20.86 -18.27
CA ASN A 105 13.10 -21.63 -17.03
C ASN A 105 14.34 -21.51 -16.14
N ASN A 106 15.52 -21.35 -16.72
CA ASN A 106 16.76 -21.14 -15.98
C ASN A 106 16.72 -19.80 -15.23
N TYR A 107 16.31 -18.73 -15.90
CA TYR A 107 16.08 -17.43 -15.29
C TYR A 107 15.08 -17.53 -14.13
N ARG A 108 13.89 -18.10 -14.37
CA ARG A 108 12.86 -18.25 -13.32
C ARG A 108 13.38 -19.05 -12.11
N ARG A 109 14.15 -20.09 -12.36
CA ARG A 109 14.79 -20.89 -11.29
C ARG A 109 15.81 -20.07 -10.50
N ALA A 110 16.62 -19.26 -11.17
CA ALA A 110 17.57 -18.36 -10.52
C ALA A 110 16.85 -17.30 -9.65
N MET A 111 15.74 -16.72 -10.14
CA MET A 111 14.95 -15.75 -9.39
C MET A 111 14.30 -16.38 -8.15
N LYS A 112 13.74 -17.59 -8.26
CA LYS A 112 13.21 -18.33 -7.09
C LYS A 112 14.29 -18.64 -6.06
N LYS A 113 15.50 -18.95 -6.50
CA LYS A 113 16.66 -19.16 -5.62
C LYS A 113 17.05 -17.87 -4.90
N ALA A 114 17.06 -16.73 -5.60
CA ALA A 114 17.35 -15.43 -5.00
C ALA A 114 16.31 -15.03 -3.94
N PHE A 115 15.03 -15.28 -4.19
CA PHE A 115 13.97 -15.09 -3.19
C PHE A 115 14.21 -15.98 -1.94
N ALA A 116 14.48 -17.26 -2.13
CA ALA A 116 14.78 -18.16 -1.02
C ALA A 116 16.02 -17.72 -0.23
N GLN A 117 17.01 -17.14 -0.89
CA GLN A 117 18.21 -16.57 -0.27
C GLN A 117 17.84 -15.34 0.57
N ALA A 118 17.10 -14.37 0.02
CA ALA A 118 16.64 -13.19 0.74
C ALA A 118 15.78 -13.55 1.96
N LEU A 119 14.85 -14.51 1.81
CA LEU A 119 14.02 -15.02 2.90
C LEU A 119 14.89 -15.66 4.02
N ASN A 120 15.90 -16.43 3.64
CA ASN A 120 16.81 -17.03 4.60
C ASN A 120 17.62 -15.95 5.34
N TYR A 121 18.08 -14.92 4.64
CA TYR A 121 18.78 -13.79 5.27
C TYR A 121 17.89 -13.03 6.24
N ALA A 122 16.64 -12.76 5.87
CA ALA A 122 15.67 -12.13 6.76
C ALA A 122 15.47 -12.93 8.05
N ARG A 123 15.48 -14.26 7.96
CA ARG A 123 15.33 -15.17 9.10
C ARG A 123 16.46 -15.08 10.11
N PHE A 124 17.68 -14.83 9.63
CA PHE A 124 18.86 -14.69 10.47
C PHE A 124 19.23 -13.23 10.78
N SER A 125 18.43 -12.27 10.29
CA SER A 125 18.59 -10.88 10.68
C SER A 125 18.22 -10.66 12.15
N PRO A 126 18.93 -9.75 12.87
CA PRO A 126 18.66 -9.47 14.29
C PRO A 126 17.20 -9.07 14.56
N VAL A 127 16.61 -8.36 13.61
CA VAL A 127 15.19 -7.98 13.61
C VAL A 127 14.60 -8.40 12.28
N LYS A 128 13.42 -9.03 12.32
CA LYS A 128 12.68 -9.40 11.11
C LYS A 128 12.35 -8.17 10.28
N PRO A 129 12.83 -8.04 9.04
CA PRO A 129 12.55 -6.89 8.21
C PRO A 129 11.08 -6.93 7.74
N PRO A 130 10.36 -5.80 7.70
CA PRO A 130 8.99 -5.78 7.17
C PRO A 130 8.93 -6.03 5.66
N PHE A 131 10.02 -5.78 4.92
CA PHE A 131 10.06 -6.00 3.48
C PHE A 131 11.19 -6.93 3.06
N LEU A 132 10.88 -7.79 2.09
CA LEU A 132 11.86 -8.43 1.22
C LEU A 132 11.74 -7.79 -0.15
N ILE A 133 12.88 -7.44 -0.73
CA ILE A 133 12.96 -6.82 -2.05
C ILE A 133 13.86 -7.69 -2.92
N PHE A 134 13.37 -8.00 -4.08
CA PHE A 134 14.17 -8.55 -5.15
C PHE A 134 14.26 -7.52 -6.28
N CYS A 135 15.44 -7.39 -6.89
CA CYS A 135 15.67 -6.51 -8.01
C CYS A 135 16.36 -7.24 -9.17
N ASP A 136 15.76 -7.27 -10.35
CA ASP A 136 16.47 -7.52 -11.60
C ASP A 136 16.87 -6.16 -12.20
N ILE A 137 18.14 -5.85 -12.08
CA ILE A 137 18.71 -4.52 -12.41
C ILE A 137 18.29 -4.08 -13.80
N GLY A 138 17.65 -2.91 -13.88
CA GLY A 138 17.16 -2.29 -15.11
C GLY A 138 15.93 -2.95 -15.71
N HIS A 139 15.26 -3.88 -15.00
CA HIS A 139 14.11 -4.61 -15.53
C HIS A 139 12.88 -4.59 -14.62
N HIS A 140 12.96 -5.04 -13.36
CA HIS A 140 11.84 -5.03 -12.44
C HIS A 140 12.25 -5.16 -10.99
N PHE A 141 11.33 -4.80 -10.09
CA PHE A 141 11.37 -5.15 -8.68
C PHE A 141 10.27 -6.17 -8.35
N ARG A 142 10.50 -6.97 -7.30
CA ARG A 142 9.47 -7.71 -6.60
C ARG A 142 9.52 -7.39 -5.13
N LEU A 143 8.34 -7.14 -4.55
CA LEU A 143 8.19 -6.77 -3.15
C LEU A 143 7.34 -7.80 -2.43
N TRP A 144 7.78 -8.20 -1.25
CA TRP A 144 7.00 -8.97 -0.28
C TRP A 144 7.03 -8.23 1.04
N HIS A 145 5.97 -8.29 1.79
CA HIS A 145 5.91 -7.68 3.10
C HIS A 145 5.35 -8.62 4.16
N ASP A 146 5.85 -8.48 5.38
CA ASP A 146 5.32 -9.13 6.57
C ASP A 146 5.60 -8.22 7.78
N PHE A 147 4.55 -7.56 8.23
CA PHE A 147 4.63 -6.63 9.37
C PHE A 147 4.48 -7.32 10.73
N ASN A 148 4.21 -8.63 10.76
CA ASN A 148 4.22 -9.39 11.99
C ASN A 148 5.68 -9.55 12.48
N PRO A 149 6.01 -9.15 13.73
CA PRO A 149 7.38 -9.26 14.24
C PRO A 149 7.81 -10.73 14.48
N TYR A 150 6.86 -11.65 14.52
CA TYR A 150 7.11 -13.05 14.78
C TYR A 150 7.12 -13.89 13.52
N TRP A 151 7.93 -14.95 13.51
CA TRP A 151 7.93 -15.97 12.47
C TRP A 151 6.86 -17.02 12.77
N LEU A 152 5.67 -16.84 12.22
CA LEU A 152 4.53 -17.76 12.44
C LEU A 152 4.63 -19.03 11.58
N SER A 153 5.45 -19.03 10.54
CA SER A 153 5.72 -20.16 9.66
C SER A 153 7.14 -20.11 9.12
N ALA A 154 7.54 -21.15 8.40
CA ALA A 154 8.86 -21.19 7.75
C ALA A 154 9.14 -20.01 6.81
N ASN A 155 8.12 -19.46 6.17
CA ASN A 155 8.26 -18.32 5.27
C ASN A 155 7.73 -17.00 5.88
N GLY A 156 7.31 -16.99 7.16
CA GLY A 156 6.52 -15.88 7.70
C GLY A 156 5.24 -15.70 6.86
N ASN A 157 4.75 -14.47 6.78
CA ASN A 157 3.64 -14.09 5.90
C ASN A 157 4.12 -13.46 4.58
N TYR A 158 5.41 -13.55 4.25
CA TYR A 158 5.89 -13.08 2.94
C TYR A 158 5.34 -13.91 1.77
N GLY A 159 4.93 -15.17 2.04
CA GLY A 159 4.34 -16.04 1.03
C GLY A 159 5.37 -16.75 0.15
N THR A 160 5.07 -16.86 -1.13
CA THR A 160 5.90 -17.54 -2.13
C THR A 160 6.53 -16.54 -3.10
N TYR A 161 7.49 -16.98 -3.92
CA TYR A 161 8.07 -16.14 -4.97
C TYR A 161 6.98 -15.52 -5.87
N ASP A 162 5.99 -16.31 -6.26
CA ASP A 162 4.97 -15.88 -7.22
C ASP A 162 3.92 -14.93 -6.60
N SER A 163 3.81 -14.83 -5.25
CA SER A 163 2.91 -13.92 -4.55
C SER A 163 3.45 -12.50 -4.36
N GLY A 164 4.73 -12.26 -4.66
CA GLY A 164 5.31 -10.93 -4.54
C GLY A 164 4.74 -9.94 -5.55
N GLU A 165 4.51 -8.71 -5.10
CA GLU A 165 4.09 -7.61 -5.97
C GLU A 165 5.15 -7.36 -7.04
N TYR A 166 4.75 -7.44 -8.30
CA TYR A 166 5.64 -7.22 -9.44
C TYR A 166 5.53 -5.77 -9.90
N ILE A 167 6.66 -5.08 -9.95
CA ILE A 167 6.76 -3.67 -10.36
C ILE A 167 7.72 -3.62 -11.55
N GLU A 168 7.20 -3.27 -12.71
CA GLU A 168 8.04 -3.06 -13.89
C GLU A 168 8.93 -1.84 -13.70
N PHE A 169 10.08 -1.84 -14.34
CA PHE A 169 11.03 -0.75 -14.17
C PHE A 169 10.46 0.60 -14.66
N GLN A 170 9.57 0.56 -15.66
CA GLN A 170 8.85 1.75 -16.15
C GLN A 170 7.79 2.27 -15.15
N ASP A 171 7.31 1.42 -14.24
CA ASP A 171 6.35 1.85 -13.21
C ASP A 171 6.96 2.86 -12.22
N LEU A 172 8.29 2.99 -12.18
CA LEU A 172 8.98 4.04 -11.41
C LEU A 172 8.65 5.47 -11.88
N LEU A 173 8.00 5.63 -13.03
CA LEU A 173 7.46 6.93 -13.46
C LEU A 173 6.12 7.27 -12.78
N LYS A 174 5.47 6.31 -12.13
CA LYS A 174 4.22 6.50 -11.41
C LYS A 174 4.48 7.06 -10.02
N PRO A 175 3.90 8.22 -9.65
CA PRO A 175 4.13 8.85 -8.36
C PRO A 175 3.85 7.94 -7.16
N GLU A 176 2.82 7.12 -7.23
CA GLU A 176 2.44 6.17 -6.17
C GLU A 176 3.50 5.08 -5.94
N ILE A 177 4.18 4.64 -6.99
CA ILE A 177 5.26 3.64 -6.90
C ILE A 177 6.51 4.29 -6.29
N VAL A 178 6.85 5.50 -6.72
CA VAL A 178 7.97 6.27 -6.12
C VAL A 178 7.72 6.50 -4.64
N GLU A 179 6.51 6.95 -4.26
CA GLU A 179 6.14 7.18 -2.86
C GLU A 179 6.22 5.88 -2.03
N LYS A 180 5.79 4.75 -2.61
CA LYS A 180 5.92 3.44 -1.97
C LYS A 180 7.38 3.12 -1.65
N PHE A 181 8.30 3.27 -2.62
CA PHE A 181 9.73 3.04 -2.38
C PHE A 181 10.30 4.02 -1.36
N ILE A 182 9.96 5.31 -1.44
CA ILE A 182 10.38 6.30 -0.42
C ILE A 182 9.95 5.84 0.98
N LYS A 183 8.71 5.39 1.16
CA LYS A 183 8.22 4.87 2.45
C LYS A 183 8.95 3.59 2.87
N ILE A 184 9.21 2.65 1.96
CA ILE A 184 9.99 1.44 2.27
C ILE A 184 11.38 1.81 2.80
N PHE A 185 12.02 2.82 2.22
CA PHE A 185 13.36 3.26 2.62
C PHE A 185 13.39 4.17 3.85
N SER A 186 12.31 4.91 4.18
CA SER A 186 12.29 5.92 5.25
C SER A 186 11.38 5.56 6.44
N ASP A 187 10.17 5.08 6.17
CA ASP A 187 9.16 4.70 7.19
C ASP A 187 8.30 3.52 6.69
N PRO A 188 8.84 2.31 6.67
CA PRO A 188 8.12 1.14 6.16
C PRO A 188 6.85 0.83 6.97
N GLN A 189 6.80 1.25 8.24
CA GLN A 189 5.64 1.02 9.10
C GLN A 189 4.41 1.83 8.70
N SER A 190 4.58 2.91 7.94
CA SER A 190 3.46 3.66 7.34
C SER A 190 2.72 2.88 6.26
N LEU A 191 3.32 1.80 5.74
CA LEU A 191 2.72 0.88 4.77
C LEU A 191 2.05 -0.34 5.43
N ASN A 192 2.06 -0.45 6.77
CA ASN A 192 1.42 -1.55 7.47
C ASN A 192 -0.11 -1.46 7.34
N PRO A 193 -0.77 -2.46 6.70
CA PRO A 193 -2.22 -2.42 6.48
C PRO A 193 -3.03 -2.28 7.77
N GLU A 194 -2.61 -2.95 8.86
CA GLU A 194 -3.28 -2.84 10.15
C GLU A 194 -3.20 -1.44 10.74
N LYS A 195 -2.05 -0.77 10.62
CA LYS A 195 -1.87 0.62 11.07
C LYS A 195 -2.68 1.59 10.21
N ILE A 196 -2.71 1.38 8.91
CA ILE A 196 -3.52 2.17 7.98
C ILE A 196 -5.00 2.03 8.34
N ALA A 197 -5.50 0.80 8.46
CA ALA A 197 -6.88 0.53 8.84
C ALA A 197 -7.24 1.16 10.21
N ALA A 198 -6.37 1.00 11.22
CA ALA A 198 -6.58 1.60 12.54
C ALA A 198 -6.57 3.15 12.52
N LYS A 199 -5.76 3.75 11.64
CA LYS A 199 -5.74 5.21 11.44
C LYS A 199 -7.04 5.67 10.80
N VAL A 200 -7.43 5.07 9.69
CA VAL A 200 -8.69 5.39 8.98
C VAL A 200 -9.90 5.23 9.90
N THR A 201 -9.98 4.13 10.65
CA THR A 201 -11.06 3.88 11.61
C THR A 201 -11.15 5.00 12.66
N ARG A 202 -10.01 5.45 13.19
CA ARG A 202 -9.99 6.57 14.16
C ARG A 202 -10.42 7.90 13.55
N GLU A 203 -9.97 8.20 12.33
CA GLU A 203 -10.34 9.42 11.61
C GLU A 203 -11.84 9.43 11.33
N VAL A 204 -12.39 8.35 10.79
CA VAL A 204 -13.83 8.20 10.54
C VAL A 204 -14.64 8.32 11.84
N ALA A 205 -14.21 7.66 12.92
CA ALA A 205 -14.90 7.77 14.21
C ALA A 205 -14.89 9.21 14.77
N ALA A 206 -13.75 9.92 14.62
CA ALA A 206 -13.66 11.33 15.04
C ALA A 206 -14.57 12.25 14.21
N ASP A 207 -14.67 12.03 12.91
CA ASP A 207 -15.53 12.83 12.04
C ASP A 207 -17.03 12.53 12.27
N LEU A 208 -17.38 11.26 12.50
CA LEU A 208 -18.72 10.88 12.91
C LEU A 208 -19.11 11.51 14.25
N ALA A 209 -18.19 11.56 15.23
CA ALA A 209 -18.45 12.22 16.51
C ALA A 209 -18.67 13.74 16.37
N LYS A 210 -17.89 14.40 15.49
CA LYS A 210 -18.13 15.82 15.16
C LYS A 210 -19.50 16.02 14.51
N LEU A 211 -19.83 15.20 13.51
CA LEU A 211 -21.11 15.26 12.82
C LEU A 211 -22.28 15.02 13.78
N ALA A 212 -22.17 14.03 14.68
CA ALA A 212 -23.18 13.77 15.71
C ALA A 212 -23.43 14.99 16.58
N LYS A 213 -22.38 15.65 17.08
CA LYS A 213 -22.49 16.89 17.88
C LYS A 213 -23.14 18.03 17.11
N MET A 214 -22.84 18.16 15.83
CA MET A 214 -23.48 19.18 14.98
C MET A 214 -24.97 18.89 14.79
N LEU A 215 -25.34 17.63 14.61
CA LEU A 215 -26.72 17.20 14.42
C LEU A 215 -27.58 17.27 15.71
N GLU A 216 -27.00 17.18 16.88
CA GLU A 216 -27.68 17.37 18.17
C GLU A 216 -28.23 18.79 18.31
N HIS A 217 -27.62 19.77 17.67
CA HIS A 217 -28.00 21.18 17.74
C HIS A 217 -28.68 21.62 16.44
N GLU A 218 -30.01 21.51 16.40
CA GLU A 218 -30.78 21.98 15.25
C GLU A 218 -30.81 23.52 15.23
N MET A 219 -30.16 24.10 14.21
CA MET A 219 -30.32 25.53 13.93
C MET A 219 -31.74 25.80 13.43
N PRO A 220 -32.48 26.73 14.00
CA PRO A 220 -33.82 27.07 13.49
C PRO A 220 -33.67 27.61 12.06
N PRO A 221 -34.62 27.26 11.14
CA PRO A 221 -34.56 27.75 9.77
C PRO A 221 -34.61 29.29 9.78
N ALA A 222 -33.80 29.91 8.94
CA ALA A 222 -33.55 31.36 8.89
C ALA A 222 -34.82 32.23 8.74
N HIS A 223 -35.94 31.65 8.29
CA HIS A 223 -37.24 32.34 8.13
C HIS A 223 -38.14 32.28 9.38
N LYS A 224 -37.74 31.58 10.45
CA LYS A 224 -38.48 31.56 11.74
C LYS A 224 -37.73 32.37 12.78
N VAL A 225 -37.94 33.70 12.71
CA VAL A 225 -37.41 34.63 13.70
C VAL A 225 -37.99 34.29 15.07
N GLY A 226 -37.17 34.01 16.09
CA GLY A 226 -37.57 33.71 17.46
C GLY A 226 -37.78 32.21 17.79
N ALA A 227 -37.57 31.30 16.87
CA ALA A 227 -37.59 29.88 17.20
C ALA A 227 -36.36 29.49 18.00
N LYS A 228 -36.54 28.84 19.17
CA LYS A 228 -35.42 28.32 19.97
C LYS A 228 -34.80 27.11 19.27
N PRO A 229 -33.47 26.95 19.34
CA PRO A 229 -32.79 25.74 18.84
C PRO A 229 -33.39 24.50 19.54
N ARG A 230 -33.81 23.51 18.77
CA ARG A 230 -34.26 22.23 19.33
C ARG A 230 -33.02 21.35 19.48
N LYS A 231 -32.79 20.83 20.67
CA LYS A 231 -31.81 19.80 20.92
C LYS A 231 -32.42 18.45 20.53
N ARG A 232 -31.81 17.73 19.63
CA ARG A 232 -32.22 16.35 19.29
C ARG A 232 -31.67 15.38 20.31
N GLU A 233 -32.42 14.33 20.57
CA GLU A 233 -31.93 13.28 21.45
C GLU A 233 -30.75 12.53 20.79
N PRO A 234 -29.68 12.21 21.54
CA PRO A 234 -28.48 11.50 20.99
C PRO A 234 -28.88 10.20 20.29
N GLN A 235 -29.90 9.51 20.73
CA GLN A 235 -30.40 8.28 20.14
C GLN A 235 -31.01 8.49 18.75
N GLU A 236 -31.74 9.58 18.53
CA GLU A 236 -32.25 9.94 17.20
C GLU A 236 -31.14 10.22 16.22
N VAL A 237 -30.11 10.96 16.68
CA VAL A 237 -28.90 11.26 15.86
C VAL A 237 -28.14 9.99 15.52
N ALA A 238 -27.94 9.10 16.49
CA ALA A 238 -27.26 7.83 16.28
C ALA A 238 -27.98 6.95 15.25
N GLN A 239 -29.31 6.82 15.36
CA GLN A 239 -30.15 6.07 14.42
C GLN A 239 -30.08 6.65 13.01
N PHE A 240 -30.11 7.97 12.88
CA PHE A 240 -29.94 8.63 11.58
C PHE A 240 -28.59 8.33 10.94
N LEU A 241 -27.50 8.50 11.70
CA LEU A 241 -26.14 8.22 11.20
C LEU A 241 -25.96 6.74 10.83
N MET A 242 -26.50 5.83 11.63
CA MET A 242 -26.45 4.39 11.31
C MET A 242 -27.17 4.07 10.00
N ARG A 243 -28.35 4.70 9.75
CA ARG A 243 -29.04 4.51 8.47
C ARG A 243 -28.23 5.05 7.29
N CYS A 244 -27.59 6.21 7.43
CA CYS A 244 -26.71 6.74 6.39
C CYS A 244 -25.54 5.78 6.10
N ILE A 245 -24.87 5.30 7.15
CA ILE A 245 -23.74 4.35 7.02
C ILE A 245 -24.20 3.05 6.36
N PHE A 246 -25.35 2.50 6.79
CA PHE A 246 -25.92 1.30 6.20
C PHE A 246 -26.26 1.50 4.71
N THR A 247 -26.78 2.66 4.34
CA THR A 247 -27.08 3.00 2.94
C THR A 247 -25.80 3.05 2.09
N MET A 248 -24.72 3.69 2.59
CA MET A 248 -23.43 3.70 1.91
C MET A 248 -22.83 2.29 1.79
N PHE A 249 -22.93 1.48 2.84
CA PHE A 249 -22.50 0.08 2.79
C PHE A 249 -23.28 -0.72 1.75
N ALA A 250 -24.59 -0.53 1.64
CA ALA A 250 -25.41 -1.19 0.63
C ALA A 250 -25.04 -0.78 -0.80
N GLU A 251 -24.53 0.44 -1.00
CA GLU A 251 -23.93 0.87 -2.27
C GLU A 251 -22.61 0.14 -2.56
N ASP A 252 -21.73 0.06 -1.57
CA ASP A 252 -20.39 -0.54 -1.72
C ASP A 252 -20.47 -2.04 -2.08
N ILE A 253 -21.49 -2.75 -1.62
CA ILE A 253 -21.74 -4.17 -1.95
C ILE A 253 -22.75 -4.36 -3.09
N GLU A 254 -23.04 -3.30 -3.84
CA GLU A 254 -23.90 -3.32 -5.03
C GLU A 254 -25.37 -3.75 -4.77
N LEU A 255 -25.85 -3.66 -3.53
CA LEU A 255 -27.28 -3.82 -3.21
C LEU A 255 -28.10 -2.61 -3.66
N LEU A 256 -27.50 -1.41 -3.68
CA LEU A 256 -28.09 -0.22 -4.26
C LEU A 256 -27.41 0.10 -5.59
N PRO A 257 -28.18 0.37 -6.67
CA PRO A 257 -27.60 0.65 -7.97
C PRO A 257 -26.94 2.03 -8.02
N ASP A 258 -25.90 2.12 -8.86
CA ASP A 258 -25.31 3.38 -9.35
C ASP A 258 -24.84 4.35 -8.24
N HIS A 259 -24.46 3.88 -7.05
CA HIS A 259 -24.07 4.71 -5.91
C HIS A 259 -25.06 5.87 -5.65
N ILE A 260 -26.33 5.56 -5.64
CA ILE A 260 -27.43 6.52 -5.68
C ILE A 260 -27.44 7.53 -4.53
N PHE A 261 -27.11 7.11 -3.31
CA PHE A 261 -27.02 7.98 -2.14
C PHE A 261 -25.81 8.92 -2.27
N THR A 262 -24.64 8.36 -2.58
CA THR A 262 -23.40 9.11 -2.73
C THR A 262 -23.49 10.13 -3.88
N ASN A 263 -24.02 9.72 -5.04
CA ASN A 263 -24.20 10.62 -6.17
C ASN A 263 -25.21 11.72 -5.90
N ARG A 264 -26.35 11.39 -5.28
CA ARG A 264 -27.32 12.42 -4.87
C ARG A 264 -26.77 13.39 -3.85
N LEU A 265 -25.96 12.89 -2.87
CA LEU A 265 -25.29 13.75 -1.91
C LEU A 265 -24.38 14.77 -2.61
N LYS A 266 -23.53 14.32 -3.53
CA LYS A 266 -22.55 15.16 -4.22
C LYS A 266 -23.18 16.11 -5.25
N GLU A 267 -24.12 15.61 -6.05
CA GLU A 267 -24.60 16.31 -7.25
C GLU A 267 -25.88 17.12 -7.00
N ARG A 268 -26.59 16.83 -5.92
CA ARG A 268 -27.92 17.41 -5.69
C ARG A 268 -28.14 17.96 -4.30
N TRP A 269 -27.84 17.19 -3.25
CA TRP A 269 -28.19 17.61 -1.90
C TRP A 269 -27.27 18.68 -1.34
N LEU A 270 -26.01 18.74 -1.78
CA LEU A 270 -25.11 19.84 -1.43
C LEU A 270 -25.62 21.18 -1.96
N ASP A 271 -26.16 21.21 -3.19
CA ASP A 271 -26.72 22.40 -3.80
C ASP A 271 -28.14 22.73 -3.32
N LYS A 272 -28.93 21.70 -2.96
CA LYS A 272 -30.34 21.79 -2.55
C LYS A 272 -30.61 21.07 -1.24
N PRO A 273 -30.04 21.52 -0.10
CA PRO A 273 -30.12 20.80 1.19
C PRO A 273 -31.57 20.57 1.68
N TYR A 274 -32.47 21.45 1.29
CA TYR A 274 -33.90 21.34 1.69
C TYR A 274 -34.58 20.07 1.14
N LYS A 275 -34.05 19.47 0.07
CA LYS A 275 -34.59 18.21 -0.50
C LYS A 275 -34.05 16.95 0.18
N PHE A 276 -32.95 17.07 0.92
CA PHE A 276 -32.28 15.92 1.52
C PHE A 276 -33.21 15.06 2.35
N LYS A 277 -33.93 15.67 3.29
CA LYS A 277 -34.79 14.93 4.22
C LYS A 277 -35.87 14.10 3.48
N GLU A 278 -36.59 14.72 2.58
CA GLU A 278 -37.67 14.05 1.84
C GLU A 278 -37.12 12.90 0.97
N GLU A 279 -36.07 13.16 0.24
CA GLU A 279 -35.52 12.20 -0.72
C GLU A 279 -34.77 11.05 -0.04
N VAL A 280 -34.12 11.27 1.11
CA VAL A 280 -33.47 10.20 1.86
C VAL A 280 -34.49 9.31 2.59
N GLU A 281 -35.55 9.90 3.16
CA GLU A 281 -36.64 9.13 3.77
C GLU A 281 -37.34 8.25 2.74
N GLU A 282 -37.55 8.75 1.52
CA GLU A 282 -38.12 7.98 0.43
C GLU A 282 -37.17 6.84 -0.02
N LEU A 283 -35.87 7.11 -0.14
CA LEU A 283 -34.88 6.08 -0.44
C LEU A 283 -34.94 4.95 0.60
N TRP A 284 -34.91 5.29 1.89
CA TRP A 284 -35.00 4.28 2.95
C TRP A 284 -36.33 3.51 2.97
N LYS A 285 -37.44 4.16 2.60
CA LYS A 285 -38.74 3.48 2.45
C LYS A 285 -38.66 2.45 1.31
N VAL A 286 -38.07 2.81 0.19
CA VAL A 286 -37.89 1.90 -0.95
C VAL A 286 -36.95 0.76 -0.61
N MET A 287 -35.88 1.00 0.14
CA MET A 287 -34.97 -0.05 0.62
C MET A 287 -35.69 -1.09 1.49
N ASN A 288 -36.60 -0.65 2.35
CA ASN A 288 -37.35 -1.56 3.24
C ASN A 288 -38.41 -2.37 2.51
N LEU A 289 -39.12 -1.76 1.56
CA LEU A 289 -40.32 -2.36 0.94
C LEU A 289 -40.03 -2.99 -0.44
N GLY A 290 -38.89 -2.67 -1.02
CA GLY A 290 -38.63 -2.92 -2.44
C GLY A 290 -39.47 -2.02 -3.35
N GLY A 291 -39.15 -1.93 -4.62
CA GLY A 291 -39.96 -1.22 -5.61
C GLY A 291 -39.16 -0.39 -6.61
N TRP A 292 -39.87 0.14 -7.61
CA TRP A 292 -39.32 1.05 -8.63
C TRP A 292 -39.44 2.50 -8.15
N ASN A 293 -38.36 3.24 -8.24
CA ASN A 293 -38.35 4.66 -8.03
C ASN A 293 -38.28 5.41 -9.37
N SER A 294 -39.29 5.25 -10.19
CA SER A 294 -39.35 5.70 -11.59
C SER A 294 -39.57 7.21 -11.78
N GLY A 295 -39.65 8.02 -10.74
CA GLY A 295 -39.93 9.45 -10.88
C GLY A 295 -38.78 10.39 -10.53
N ARG A 296 -37.67 9.91 -9.98
CA ARG A 296 -36.64 10.74 -9.36
C ARG A 296 -35.20 10.36 -9.70
N GLY A 297 -34.97 9.73 -10.86
CA GLY A 297 -33.63 9.37 -11.35
C GLY A 297 -33.10 8.04 -10.86
N ILE A 298 -33.98 7.14 -10.39
CA ILE A 298 -33.67 5.75 -10.12
C ILE A 298 -34.46 4.91 -11.11
N ASP A 299 -33.84 4.50 -12.19
CA ASP A 299 -34.47 3.70 -13.24
C ASP A 299 -34.35 2.18 -13.01
N LYS A 300 -33.83 1.75 -11.86
CA LYS A 300 -33.63 0.35 -11.50
C LYS A 300 -34.42 -0.07 -10.28
N GLU A 301 -34.89 -1.31 -10.29
CA GLU A 301 -35.58 -1.93 -9.17
C GLU A 301 -34.61 -2.13 -8.00
N ILE A 302 -35.00 -1.61 -6.82
CA ILE A 302 -34.30 -1.87 -5.57
C ILE A 302 -35.02 -3.02 -4.90
N LYS A 303 -34.31 -4.11 -4.64
CA LYS A 303 -34.87 -5.26 -3.89
C LYS A 303 -34.97 -4.86 -2.43
N GLY A 304 -36.18 -4.98 -1.86
CA GLY A 304 -36.40 -4.86 -0.42
C GLY A 304 -35.83 -6.07 0.34
N GLU A 305 -35.39 -5.86 1.56
CA GLU A 305 -35.04 -6.97 2.47
C GLU A 305 -36.29 -7.55 3.15
#